data_734648d17955316999addb7f391bbb7b
#
_entry.id   734648d17955316999addb7f391bbb7b
#
_cell.length_a   1.000
_cell.length_b   1.000
_cell.length_c   1.000
_cell.angle_alpha   90.00
_cell.angle_beta   90.00
_cell.angle_gamma   90.00
#
_symmetry.space_group_name_H-M   'P 1'
#
loop_
_entity.id
_entity.type
_entity.pdbx_description
1 polymer ?
#
loop_
_entity_poly.entity_id
_entity_poly.type
_entity_poly.pdbx_seq_one_letter_code
_entity_poly.pdbx_strand_id
1 'polypeptide(L)'
;MLLWGSGVLGLVAAGSGTAEARPVVASAHAKAVVVKRLSFIKTGDLDFGRILPGTSAGTVTIKPDGSRAVTGGARFSGGDSHPATFAGYGSPNQIVMIELSRNTVQLRRAGGTETMRLETFVIGSTPQSQLTTSPLAFRIATSTGMFAFPVGATLRVGARQVPGIYSGTFSLILEYQ
;
A
#
# COMPACT_ATOMS: atom_id res chain seq x y z
N MET A 1 -86.09 13.45 70.26
CA MET A 1 -85.34 12.50 71.12
C MET A 1 -83.92 12.44 70.60
N LEU A 2 -83.00 12.84 71.48
CA LEU A 2 -81.60 13.05 71.27
C LEU A 2 -80.88 11.76 70.68
N LEU A 3 -79.78 11.95 69.91
CA LEU A 3 -78.48 11.48 70.31
C LEU A 3 -77.38 11.96 69.33
N TRP A 4 -76.37 12.43 69.92
CA TRP A 4 -75.12 12.94 69.39
C TRP A 4 -74.25 11.81 68.78
N GLY A 5 -73.50 12.17 67.75
CA GLY A 5 -72.41 11.33 67.23
C GLY A 5 -71.24 12.20 66.80
N SER A 6 -70.18 12.10 67.57
CA SER A 6 -68.94 12.87 67.47
C SER A 6 -68.19 12.55 66.14
N GLY A 7 -67.85 13.57 65.39
CA GLY A 7 -66.91 13.45 64.25
C GLY A 7 -65.48 13.45 64.77
N VAL A 8 -64.72 12.45 64.36
CA VAL A 8 -63.26 12.37 64.51
C VAL A 8 -62.62 12.92 63.25
N LEU A 9 -61.96 14.06 63.42
CA LEU A 9 -61.15 14.69 62.37
C LEU A 9 -59.82 13.95 62.28
N GLY A 10 -59.65 13.10 61.25
CA GLY A 10 -58.41 12.42 60.96
C GLY A 10 -57.45 13.35 60.24
N LEU A 11 -56.37 13.73 60.89
CA LEU A 11 -55.25 14.51 60.33
C LEU A 11 -54.43 13.59 59.44
N VAL A 12 -54.52 13.76 58.13
CA VAL A 12 -53.63 13.07 57.14
C VAL A 12 -52.31 13.84 57.11
N ALA A 13 -51.28 13.30 57.73
CA ALA A 13 -49.90 13.78 57.58
C ALA A 13 -49.41 13.44 56.17
N ALA A 14 -49.29 14.44 55.31
CA ALA A 14 -48.60 14.30 54.02
C ALA A 14 -47.09 14.14 54.28
N GLY A 15 -46.63 12.92 54.19
CA GLY A 15 -45.20 12.62 54.18
C GLY A 15 -44.55 13.17 52.91
N SER A 16 -43.79 14.23 53.02
CA SER A 16 -42.92 14.74 51.96
C SER A 16 -41.75 13.77 51.75
N GLY A 17 -41.93 12.78 50.89
CA GLY A 17 -40.84 11.95 50.45
C GLY A 17 -39.85 12.77 49.57
N THR A 18 -38.72 13.10 50.13
CA THR A 18 -37.60 13.62 49.38
C THR A 18 -37.13 12.55 48.41
N ALA A 19 -37.40 12.70 47.12
CA ALA A 19 -36.83 11.83 46.08
C ALA A 19 -35.33 12.07 46.01
N GLU A 20 -34.54 11.16 46.55
CA GLU A 20 -33.09 11.19 46.34
C GLU A 20 -32.77 10.93 44.85
N ALA A 21 -32.24 11.94 44.21
CA ALA A 21 -31.73 11.82 42.85
C ALA A 21 -30.48 10.95 42.89
N ARG A 22 -30.59 9.71 42.41
CA ARG A 22 -29.43 8.82 42.25
C ARG A 22 -28.66 9.24 41.01
N PRO A 23 -27.34 9.46 41.10
CA PRO A 23 -26.54 9.77 39.93
C PRO A 23 -26.57 8.58 38.92
N VAL A 24 -26.91 8.87 37.68
CA VAL A 24 -26.83 7.91 36.58
C VAL A 24 -25.44 8.05 35.97
N VAL A 25 -24.65 6.98 36.09
CA VAL A 25 -23.29 6.91 35.52
C VAL A 25 -23.35 6.16 34.20
N ALA A 26 -22.87 6.80 33.12
CA ALA A 26 -22.62 6.18 31.82
C ALA A 26 -21.11 5.98 31.64
N SER A 27 -20.70 4.77 31.24
CA SER A 27 -19.31 4.42 30.99
C SER A 27 -19.08 4.29 29.49
N ALA A 28 -17.97 4.84 29.02
CA ALA A 28 -17.51 4.70 27.63
C ALA A 28 -16.11 4.08 27.63
N HIS A 29 -15.84 3.16 26.67
CA HIS A 29 -14.52 2.62 26.47
C HIS A 29 -13.76 3.47 25.45
N ALA A 30 -12.56 3.92 25.81
CA ALA A 30 -11.62 4.56 24.92
C ALA A 30 -10.57 3.54 24.46
N LYS A 31 -10.31 3.47 23.14
CA LYS A 31 -9.28 2.60 22.55
C LYS A 31 -8.36 3.46 21.69
N ALA A 32 -7.06 3.31 21.88
CA ALA A 32 -6.02 3.90 21.02
C ALA A 32 -5.08 2.79 20.56
N VAL A 33 -4.63 2.86 19.31
CA VAL A 33 -3.61 1.98 18.74
C VAL A 33 -2.40 2.82 18.41
N VAL A 34 -1.25 2.50 19.00
CA VAL A 34 0.02 3.14 18.68
C VAL A 34 0.75 2.24 17.70
N VAL A 35 1.03 2.76 16.51
CA VAL A 35 1.76 2.04 15.46
C VAL A 35 3.23 2.45 15.43
N LYS A 36 4.11 1.52 15.02
CA LYS A 36 5.51 1.82 14.75
C LYS A 36 5.62 2.66 13.48
N ARG A 37 6.61 3.53 13.41
CA ARG A 37 6.87 4.30 12.19
C ARG A 37 7.12 3.34 11.01
N LEU A 38 6.47 3.61 9.90
CA LEU A 38 6.73 2.89 8.65
C LEU A 38 8.08 3.34 8.09
N SER A 39 8.96 2.38 7.80
CA SER A 39 10.26 2.59 7.15
C SER A 39 10.29 1.78 5.87
N PHE A 40 10.85 2.36 4.82
CA PHE A 40 10.87 1.75 3.50
C PHE A 40 12.09 2.21 2.71
N ILE A 41 12.85 1.26 2.16
CA ILE A 41 14.06 1.52 1.39
C ILE A 41 14.12 0.64 0.14
N LYS A 42 14.76 1.13 -0.90
CA LYS A 42 15.19 0.34 -2.04
C LYS A 42 16.45 -0.45 -1.64
N THR A 43 16.47 -1.74 -1.91
CA THR A 43 17.61 -2.64 -1.67
C THR A 43 18.30 -3.09 -2.96
N GLY A 44 17.61 -3.00 -4.10
CA GLY A 44 18.18 -3.31 -5.43
C GLY A 44 17.45 -2.54 -6.53
N ASP A 45 18.16 -2.19 -7.59
CA ASP A 45 17.61 -1.54 -8.77
C ASP A 45 16.89 -2.54 -9.68
N LEU A 46 16.08 -2.06 -10.61
CA LEU A 46 15.55 -2.83 -11.71
C LEU A 46 16.54 -2.78 -12.87
N ASP A 47 17.04 -3.92 -13.29
CA ASP A 47 17.98 -4.03 -14.41
C ASP A 47 17.41 -4.96 -15.49
N PHE A 48 17.41 -4.50 -16.72
CA PHE A 48 16.98 -5.27 -17.89
C PHE A 48 18.13 -5.99 -18.60
N GLY A 49 19.37 -5.79 -18.15
CA GLY A 49 20.56 -6.34 -18.81
C GLY A 49 20.81 -5.68 -20.18
N ARG A 50 21.45 -6.44 -21.06
CA ARG A 50 21.75 -6.01 -22.43
C ARG A 50 20.64 -6.43 -23.38
N ILE A 51 20.11 -5.48 -24.13
CA ILE A 51 19.03 -5.68 -25.09
C ILE A 51 19.52 -5.34 -26.49
N LEU A 52 19.24 -6.21 -27.46
CA LEU A 52 19.42 -5.95 -28.87
C LEU A 52 18.06 -5.54 -29.47
N PRO A 53 17.94 -4.32 -30.00
CA PRO A 53 16.75 -3.92 -30.74
C PRO A 53 16.75 -4.55 -32.13
N GLY A 54 15.56 -4.96 -32.57
CA GLY A 54 15.37 -5.45 -33.93
C GLY A 54 14.85 -4.39 -34.89
N THR A 55 14.46 -4.83 -36.08
CA THR A 55 13.86 -3.98 -37.13
C THR A 55 12.41 -3.60 -36.82
N SER A 56 11.75 -4.30 -35.91
CA SER A 56 10.43 -4.00 -35.38
C SER A 56 10.49 -3.69 -33.88
N ALA A 57 9.52 -2.95 -33.40
CA ALA A 57 9.39 -2.67 -31.97
C ALA A 57 9.09 -3.96 -31.19
N GLY A 58 9.43 -3.98 -29.90
CA GLY A 58 9.20 -5.10 -29.02
C GLY A 58 9.14 -4.69 -27.55
N THR A 59 8.95 -5.67 -26.68
CA THR A 59 8.99 -5.46 -25.22
C THR A 59 9.96 -6.42 -24.58
N VAL A 60 10.53 -5.99 -23.47
CA VAL A 60 11.32 -6.81 -22.55
C VAL A 60 10.69 -6.68 -21.17
N THR A 61 10.31 -7.80 -20.58
CA THR A 61 9.70 -7.85 -19.25
C THR A 61 10.60 -8.59 -18.29
N ILE A 62 10.87 -8.00 -17.14
CA ILE A 62 11.44 -8.66 -15.96
C ILE A 62 10.29 -8.83 -14.96
N LYS A 63 10.03 -10.10 -14.60
CA LYS A 63 8.99 -10.41 -13.61
C LYS A 63 9.55 -10.34 -12.19
N PRO A 64 8.70 -10.23 -11.16
CA PRO A 64 9.13 -10.21 -9.77
C PRO A 64 9.95 -11.45 -9.35
N ASP A 65 9.70 -12.61 -9.94
CA ASP A 65 10.44 -13.86 -9.71
C ASP A 65 11.81 -13.92 -10.43
N GLY A 66 12.19 -12.85 -11.12
CA GLY A 66 13.42 -12.77 -11.91
C GLY A 66 13.30 -13.39 -13.30
N SER A 67 12.19 -14.04 -13.64
CA SER A 67 11.99 -14.58 -14.99
C SER A 67 11.83 -13.45 -16.01
N ARG A 68 12.21 -13.76 -17.26
CA ARG A 68 12.28 -12.80 -18.36
C ARG A 68 11.37 -13.20 -19.49
N ALA A 69 10.75 -12.22 -20.13
CA ALA A 69 9.98 -12.43 -21.35
C ALA A 69 10.33 -11.36 -22.39
N VAL A 70 10.30 -11.73 -23.65
CA VAL A 70 10.56 -10.82 -24.78
C VAL A 70 9.49 -11.00 -25.83
N THR A 71 9.04 -9.91 -26.41
CA THR A 71 8.11 -9.93 -27.55
C THR A 71 8.62 -9.05 -28.69
N GLY A 72 8.11 -9.26 -29.89
CA GLY A 72 8.45 -8.45 -31.07
C GLY A 72 9.91 -8.58 -31.50
N GLY A 73 10.50 -7.46 -31.90
CA GLY A 73 11.86 -7.42 -32.44
C GLY A 73 12.99 -7.37 -31.43
N ALA A 74 12.69 -7.18 -30.13
CA ALA A 74 13.71 -7.14 -29.10
C ALA A 74 14.32 -8.53 -28.82
N ARG A 75 15.57 -8.58 -28.32
CA ARG A 75 16.27 -9.79 -27.90
C ARG A 75 17.11 -9.50 -26.65
N PHE A 76 17.23 -10.44 -25.74
CA PHE A 76 18.27 -10.41 -24.71
C PHE A 76 19.63 -10.72 -25.32
N SER A 77 20.64 -9.97 -24.92
CA SER A 77 22.04 -10.15 -25.37
C SER A 77 23.01 -10.41 -24.21
N GLY A 78 22.51 -10.86 -23.08
CA GLY A 78 23.31 -11.13 -21.88
C GLY A 78 23.31 -9.99 -20.86
N GLY A 79 24.22 -10.07 -19.90
CA GLY A 79 24.24 -9.19 -18.74
C GLY A 79 23.26 -9.65 -17.65
N ASP A 80 23.50 -9.17 -16.45
CA ASP A 80 22.59 -9.41 -15.34
C ASP A 80 21.28 -8.67 -15.55
N SER A 81 20.18 -9.33 -15.25
CA SER A 81 18.86 -8.72 -15.26
C SER A 81 18.07 -9.22 -14.07
N HIS A 82 17.53 -8.31 -13.32
CA HIS A 82 16.81 -8.62 -12.08
C HIS A 82 15.72 -7.58 -11.78
N PRO A 83 14.67 -7.95 -11.04
CA PRO A 83 13.67 -7.01 -10.56
C PRO A 83 14.29 -6.04 -9.56
N ALA A 84 13.64 -4.88 -9.38
CA ALA A 84 13.93 -4.03 -8.25
C ALA A 84 13.52 -4.74 -6.95
N THR A 85 14.27 -4.52 -5.89
CA THR A 85 13.95 -5.07 -4.56
C THR A 85 13.81 -3.96 -3.54
N PHE A 86 12.83 -4.13 -2.68
CA PHE A 86 12.49 -3.19 -1.62
C PHE A 86 12.34 -3.93 -0.31
N ALA A 87 12.69 -3.27 0.79
CA ALA A 87 12.48 -3.78 2.12
C ALA A 87 11.99 -2.66 3.05
N GLY A 88 11.27 -3.04 4.07
CA GLY A 88 10.74 -2.10 5.03
C GLY A 88 10.40 -2.72 6.37
N TYR A 89 9.97 -1.86 7.26
CA TYR A 89 9.61 -2.22 8.62
C TYR A 89 8.40 -1.40 9.07
N GLY A 90 7.47 -2.05 9.77
CA GLY A 90 6.28 -1.40 10.31
C GLY A 90 5.66 -2.19 11.46
N SER A 91 4.46 -1.84 11.86
CA SER A 91 3.73 -2.58 12.88
C SER A 91 3.19 -3.89 12.33
N PRO A 92 3.40 -5.02 13.02
CA PRO A 92 2.81 -6.29 12.65
C PRO A 92 1.28 -6.20 12.49
N ASN A 93 0.73 -6.97 11.58
CA ASN A 93 -0.71 -7.06 11.27
C ASN A 93 -1.37 -5.76 10.75
N GLN A 94 -0.65 -4.66 10.61
CA GLN A 94 -1.19 -3.45 10.00
C GLN A 94 -1.31 -3.60 8.49
N ILE A 95 -2.30 -2.92 7.93
CA ILE A 95 -2.47 -2.81 6.48
C ILE A 95 -1.67 -1.60 6.01
N VAL A 96 -0.93 -1.78 4.93
CA VAL A 96 -0.16 -0.74 4.25
C VAL A 96 -0.69 -0.63 2.83
N MET A 97 -0.85 0.59 2.38
CA MET A 97 -1.19 0.92 1.00
C MET A 97 0.10 1.18 0.24
N ILE A 98 0.25 0.57 -0.94
CA ILE A 98 1.38 0.79 -1.84
C ILE A 98 0.88 1.25 -3.20
N GLU A 99 1.52 2.26 -3.76
CA GLU A 99 1.20 2.76 -5.09
C GLU A 99 2.45 3.26 -5.81
N LEU A 100 2.35 3.42 -7.12
CA LEU A 100 3.33 4.11 -7.95
C LEU A 100 3.06 5.62 -7.95
N SER A 101 4.11 6.42 -7.94
CA SER A 101 3.98 7.85 -8.20
C SER A 101 3.51 8.14 -9.63
N ARG A 102 3.80 7.25 -10.59
CA ARG A 102 3.40 7.33 -12.01
C ARG A 102 3.30 5.94 -12.63
N ASN A 103 2.30 5.72 -13.48
CA ASN A 103 2.09 4.44 -14.17
C ASN A 103 3.15 4.14 -15.25
N THR A 104 3.85 5.17 -15.73
CA THR A 104 4.88 5.04 -16.76
C THR A 104 6.08 5.93 -16.44
N VAL A 105 7.25 5.47 -16.83
CA VAL A 105 8.52 6.21 -16.68
C VAL A 105 9.26 6.21 -18.02
N GLN A 106 9.85 7.35 -18.37
CA GLN A 106 10.74 7.46 -19.52
C GLN A 106 12.19 7.24 -19.07
N LEU A 107 12.82 6.20 -19.59
CA LEU A 107 14.26 6.03 -19.50
C LEU A 107 14.90 6.88 -20.62
N ARG A 108 15.89 7.68 -20.27
CA ARG A 108 16.62 8.55 -21.20
C ARG A 108 17.99 7.97 -21.52
N ARG A 109 18.41 8.10 -22.79
CA ARG A 109 19.76 7.72 -23.21
C ARG A 109 20.79 8.71 -22.67
N ALA A 110 21.84 8.20 -22.05
CA ALA A 110 22.98 9.01 -21.64
C ALA A 110 23.63 9.67 -22.88
N GLY A 111 23.79 10.99 -22.85
CA GLY A 111 24.36 11.75 -23.94
C GLY A 111 23.46 11.91 -25.17
N GLY A 112 22.14 11.67 -25.05
CA GLY A 112 21.18 11.80 -26.16
C GLY A 112 19.78 12.18 -25.72
N THR A 113 18.88 12.24 -26.68
CA THR A 113 17.46 12.62 -26.47
C THR A 113 16.51 11.43 -26.56
N GLU A 114 17.00 10.28 -27.02
CA GLU A 114 16.18 9.09 -27.21
C GLU A 114 15.69 8.54 -25.87
N THR A 115 14.49 7.97 -25.91
CA THR A 115 13.85 7.42 -24.72
C THR A 115 13.33 6.01 -24.96
N MET A 116 13.15 5.27 -23.87
CA MET A 116 12.38 4.04 -23.81
C MET A 116 11.34 4.16 -22.69
N ARG A 117 10.14 3.61 -22.89
CA ARG A 117 9.08 3.67 -21.92
C ARG A 117 9.06 2.41 -21.04
N LEU A 118 9.11 2.63 -19.74
CA LEU A 118 8.92 1.62 -18.70
C LEU A 118 7.48 1.70 -18.23
N GLU A 119 6.80 0.54 -18.16
CA GLU A 119 5.38 0.42 -17.82
C GLU A 119 5.06 -0.94 -17.22
N THR A 120 3.81 -1.16 -16.86
CA THR A 120 3.29 -2.45 -16.34
C THR A 120 4.15 -2.96 -15.18
N PHE A 121 4.20 -2.19 -14.12
CA PHE A 121 4.89 -2.60 -12.90
C PHE A 121 4.10 -3.68 -12.18
N VAL A 122 4.77 -4.71 -11.69
CA VAL A 122 4.16 -5.85 -10.99
C VAL A 122 4.91 -6.10 -9.69
N ILE A 123 4.19 -6.20 -8.59
CA ILE A 123 4.76 -6.57 -7.28
C ILE A 123 4.75 -8.09 -7.10
N GLY A 124 5.81 -8.62 -6.50
CA GLY A 124 5.93 -10.03 -6.14
C GLY A 124 5.12 -10.36 -4.89
N SER A 125 3.82 -10.42 -5.05
CA SER A 125 2.86 -10.91 -4.07
C SER A 125 2.28 -12.26 -4.54
N THR A 126 1.53 -12.91 -3.68
CA THR A 126 0.81 -14.14 -4.06
C THR A 126 -0.69 -13.93 -3.84
N PRO A 127 -1.49 -13.78 -4.92
CA PRO A 127 -1.08 -13.71 -6.33
C PRO A 127 -0.32 -12.42 -6.66
N GLN A 128 0.45 -12.43 -7.77
CA GLN A 128 1.11 -11.23 -8.28
C GLN A 128 0.07 -10.17 -8.64
N SER A 129 0.36 -8.91 -8.33
CA SER A 129 -0.54 -7.80 -8.57
C SER A 129 0.14 -6.68 -9.34
N GLN A 130 -0.59 -6.04 -10.22
CA GLN A 130 -0.09 -4.87 -10.93
C GLN A 130 -0.08 -3.66 -9.99
N LEU A 131 1.05 -2.97 -9.95
CA LEU A 131 1.17 -1.68 -9.29
C LEU A 131 0.77 -0.56 -10.25
N THR A 132 -0.06 0.33 -9.75
CA THR A 132 -0.50 1.54 -10.46
C THR A 132 -0.47 2.74 -9.51
N THR A 133 -0.94 3.87 -9.96
CA THR A 133 -1.20 5.05 -9.12
C THR A 133 -2.46 4.89 -8.24
N SER A 134 -3.17 3.75 -8.35
CA SER A 134 -4.24 3.39 -7.41
C SER A 134 -3.64 2.53 -6.29
N PRO A 135 -3.88 2.87 -5.02
CA PRO A 135 -3.30 2.15 -3.90
C PRO A 135 -3.71 0.68 -3.85
N LEU A 136 -2.74 -0.19 -3.64
CA LEU A 136 -2.91 -1.62 -3.41
C LEU A 136 -2.63 -1.91 -1.93
N ALA A 137 -3.59 -2.56 -1.26
CA ALA A 137 -3.45 -2.92 0.15
C ALA A 137 -2.63 -4.21 0.31
N PHE A 138 -1.70 -4.22 1.25
CA PHE A 138 -1.08 -5.44 1.74
C PHE A 138 -0.95 -5.42 3.27
N ARG A 139 -0.92 -6.59 3.89
CA ARG A 139 -0.76 -6.74 5.33
C ARG A 139 0.69 -7.08 5.67
N ILE A 140 1.25 -6.40 6.67
CA ILE A 140 2.54 -6.79 7.25
C ILE A 140 2.32 -8.06 8.07
N ALA A 141 2.54 -9.23 7.46
CA ALA A 141 2.20 -10.52 8.04
C ALA A 141 3.23 -11.02 9.07
N THR A 142 4.44 -10.48 9.06
CA THR A 142 5.52 -10.92 9.95
C THR A 142 5.34 -10.41 11.37
N SER A 143 5.64 -11.23 12.36
CA SER A 143 5.61 -10.83 13.78
C SER A 143 6.68 -9.77 14.13
N THR A 144 7.76 -9.71 13.37
CA THR A 144 8.81 -8.70 13.52
C THR A 144 8.42 -7.35 12.95
N GLY A 145 7.45 -7.31 12.02
CA GLY A 145 7.08 -6.11 11.26
C GLY A 145 7.93 -5.88 10.01
N MET A 146 8.89 -6.75 9.72
CA MET A 146 9.72 -6.66 8.51
C MET A 146 8.94 -7.17 7.29
N PHE A 147 9.14 -6.51 6.16
CA PHE A 147 8.63 -6.96 4.87
C PHE A 147 9.65 -6.68 3.76
N ALA A 148 9.61 -7.48 2.72
CA ALA A 148 10.38 -7.27 1.51
C ALA A 148 9.59 -7.77 0.31
N PHE A 149 9.77 -7.12 -0.83
CA PHE A 149 9.14 -7.55 -2.08
C PHE A 149 9.94 -7.11 -3.30
N PRO A 150 9.97 -7.92 -4.34
CA PRO A 150 10.48 -7.56 -5.66
C PRO A 150 9.42 -6.84 -6.48
N VAL A 151 9.87 -5.97 -7.39
CA VAL A 151 9.04 -5.29 -8.37
C VAL A 151 9.63 -5.48 -9.75
N GLY A 152 8.89 -6.12 -10.63
CA GLY A 152 9.19 -6.25 -12.04
C GLY A 152 8.49 -5.19 -12.87
N ALA A 153 8.91 -5.04 -14.14
CA ALA A 153 8.23 -4.15 -15.08
C ALA A 153 8.49 -4.55 -16.53
N THR A 154 7.79 -3.91 -17.45
CA THR A 154 7.93 -4.07 -18.89
C THR A 154 8.54 -2.83 -19.53
N LEU A 155 9.62 -3.02 -20.26
CA LEU A 155 10.30 -1.99 -21.06
C LEU A 155 9.86 -2.09 -22.51
N ARG A 156 9.41 -0.99 -23.10
CA ARG A 156 9.16 -0.89 -24.53
C ARG A 156 10.43 -0.48 -25.27
N VAL A 157 10.82 -1.31 -26.23
CA VAL A 157 12.00 -1.11 -27.08
C VAL A 157 11.52 -0.72 -28.48
N GLY A 158 11.94 0.44 -28.96
CA GLY A 158 11.63 0.90 -30.31
C GLY A 158 12.28 0.05 -31.40
N ALA A 159 11.71 0.07 -32.60
CA ALA A 159 12.40 -0.47 -33.79
C ALA A 159 13.71 0.28 -33.98
N ARG A 160 14.81 -0.46 -34.19
CA ARG A 160 16.15 0.12 -34.36
C ARG A 160 16.50 1.13 -33.27
N GLN A 161 16.11 0.87 -32.04
CA GLN A 161 16.41 1.74 -30.88
C GLN A 161 17.91 2.07 -30.87
N VAL A 162 18.23 3.36 -30.73
CA VAL A 162 19.63 3.83 -30.75
C VAL A 162 20.42 3.19 -29.62
N PRO A 163 21.61 2.62 -29.87
CA PRO A 163 22.44 2.04 -28.84
C PRO A 163 22.87 3.05 -27.78
N GLY A 164 23.01 2.62 -26.55
CA GLY A 164 23.45 3.46 -25.41
C GLY A 164 22.93 2.95 -24.09
N ILE A 165 23.30 3.63 -23.02
CA ILE A 165 22.80 3.39 -21.67
C ILE A 165 21.54 4.22 -21.46
N TYR A 166 20.46 3.56 -21.09
CA TYR A 166 19.18 4.20 -20.77
C TYR A 166 18.89 4.08 -19.30
N SER A 167 18.59 5.18 -18.65
CA SER A 167 18.30 5.24 -17.22
C SER A 167 17.08 6.12 -16.90
N GLY A 168 16.45 5.86 -15.78
CA GLY A 168 15.31 6.62 -15.26
C GLY A 168 14.95 6.12 -13.87
N THR A 169 14.13 6.87 -13.16
CA THR A 169 13.74 6.56 -11.78
C THR A 169 12.23 6.42 -11.68
N PHE A 170 11.78 5.37 -11.03
CA PHE A 170 10.39 5.23 -10.58
C PHE A 170 10.36 5.27 -9.05
N SER A 171 9.23 5.70 -8.50
CA SER A 171 9.05 5.81 -7.05
C SER A 171 7.78 5.09 -6.61
N LEU A 172 7.89 4.41 -5.47
CA LEU A 172 6.78 3.82 -4.75
C LEU A 172 6.46 4.69 -3.54
N ILE A 173 5.18 4.78 -3.22
CA ILE A 173 4.66 5.45 -2.04
C ILE A 173 4.04 4.38 -1.16
N LEU A 174 4.36 4.41 0.14
CA LEU A 174 3.81 3.52 1.16
C LEU A 174 3.22 4.34 2.29
N GLU A 175 1.99 3.98 2.68
CA GLU A 175 1.29 4.60 3.80
C GLU A 175 0.52 3.55 4.60
N TYR A 176 0.33 3.78 5.91
CA TYR A 176 -0.64 2.99 6.66
C TYR A 176 -2.07 3.34 6.22
N GLN A 177 -2.93 2.32 6.20
CA GLN A 177 -4.36 2.52 5.99
C GLN A 177 -5.01 3.13 7.23
#